data_6620c8dec741d89e926941c33db8aac7
#
_entry.id   6620c8dec741d89e926941c33db8aac7
#
_cell.length_a   1.000
_cell.length_b   1.000
_cell.length_c   1.000
_cell.angle_alpha   90.00
_cell.angle_beta   90.00
_cell.angle_gamma   90.00
#
_symmetry.space_group_name_H-M   'P 1'
#
loop_
_entity.id
_entity.type
_entity.pdbx_description
1 polymer ?
#
loop_
_entity_poly.entity_id
_entity_poly.type
_entity_poly.pdbx_seq_one_letter_code
_entity_poly.pdbx_strand_id
1 'polypeptide(L)'
;MNAKQPGSPAPSPTADREIVVSRIIDAPRELVFEVFTEVRHLSQWWGPNGFTTTTKSFEFRVGGEWIFVMHGPDGTDYSEWITWTEITEPARIALIHGEVPGDPNAFESVLTFELHGDATRIEMRTVFPTQEMRDEAVEKYHATEGGQQTLGKLAAYVTSRHPSGAA
;
A
#
# COMPACT_ATOMS: atom_id res chain seq x y z
N MET A 1 -21.02 -10.97 -36.19
CA MET A 1 -20.03 -9.98 -35.79
C MET A 1 -20.16 -9.70 -34.31
N ASN A 2 -19.20 -10.07 -33.55
CA ASN A 2 -19.28 -9.93 -32.11
C ASN A 2 -18.85 -8.54 -31.72
N ALA A 3 -19.80 -7.70 -31.39
CA ALA A 3 -19.49 -6.44 -30.77
C ALA A 3 -18.88 -6.70 -29.41
N LYS A 4 -17.68 -6.16 -29.17
CA LYS A 4 -17.11 -6.17 -27.84
C LYS A 4 -18.10 -5.52 -26.89
N GLN A 5 -18.48 -6.22 -25.84
CA GLN A 5 -19.38 -5.63 -24.86
C GLN A 5 -18.69 -4.45 -24.21
N PRO A 6 -19.30 -3.26 -24.23
CA PRO A 6 -18.72 -2.10 -23.52
C PRO A 6 -18.70 -2.41 -22.04
N GLY A 7 -17.56 -2.21 -21.39
CA GLY A 7 -17.43 -2.38 -19.95
C GLY A 7 -16.83 -3.69 -19.47
N SER A 8 -16.44 -4.60 -20.38
CA SER A 8 -15.69 -5.79 -19.99
C SER A 8 -14.21 -5.58 -20.31
N PRO A 9 -13.43 -5.04 -19.38
CA PRO A 9 -11.99 -4.90 -19.62
C PRO A 9 -11.34 -6.26 -19.76
N ALA A 10 -10.33 -6.36 -20.61
CA ALA A 10 -9.52 -7.55 -20.68
C ALA A 10 -8.86 -7.80 -19.31
N PRO A 11 -8.68 -9.09 -18.89
CA PRO A 11 -7.94 -9.37 -17.66
C PRO A 11 -6.56 -8.72 -17.72
N SER A 12 -6.10 -8.20 -16.57
CA SER A 12 -4.74 -7.68 -16.46
C SER A 12 -3.74 -8.79 -16.82
N PRO A 13 -2.67 -8.48 -17.56
CA PRO A 13 -1.63 -9.48 -17.84
C PRO A 13 -0.93 -10.00 -16.57
N THR A 14 -1.11 -9.31 -15.43
CA THR A 14 -0.54 -9.69 -14.15
C THR A 14 -1.58 -10.29 -13.19
N ALA A 15 -2.80 -10.57 -13.66
CA ALA A 15 -3.93 -10.97 -12.79
C ALA A 15 -3.63 -12.19 -11.92
N ASP A 16 -2.84 -13.15 -12.41
CA ASP A 16 -2.49 -14.37 -11.68
C ASP A 16 -1.41 -14.17 -10.62
N ARG A 17 -0.81 -13.00 -10.55
CA ARG A 17 0.26 -12.68 -9.58
C ARG A 17 0.01 -11.37 -8.85
N GLU A 18 -1.24 -10.97 -8.76
CA GLU A 18 -1.65 -9.75 -8.06
C GLU A 18 -2.40 -10.05 -6.77
N ILE A 19 -2.29 -9.12 -5.83
CA ILE A 19 -3.20 -9.01 -4.70
C ILE A 19 -3.77 -7.58 -4.75
N VAL A 20 -5.10 -7.48 -4.72
CA VAL A 20 -5.76 -6.17 -4.74
C VAL A 20 -6.64 -6.06 -3.50
N VAL A 21 -6.38 -5.04 -2.70
CA VAL A 21 -7.20 -4.70 -1.54
C VAL A 21 -7.65 -3.25 -1.66
N SER A 22 -8.83 -2.94 -1.14
CA SER A 22 -9.36 -1.58 -1.20
C SER A 22 -10.18 -1.27 0.04
N ARG A 23 -10.35 0.03 0.29
CA ARG A 23 -11.13 0.51 1.42
C ARG A 23 -11.63 1.92 1.15
N ILE A 24 -12.81 2.23 1.66
CA ILE A 24 -13.33 3.60 1.68
C ILE A 24 -12.96 4.21 3.03
N ILE A 25 -12.28 5.35 2.99
CA ILE A 25 -11.82 6.08 4.17
C ILE A 25 -12.58 7.39 4.24
N ASP A 26 -13.19 7.67 5.39
CA ASP A 26 -13.99 8.87 5.60
C ASP A 26 -13.11 10.09 5.89
N ALA A 27 -12.35 10.48 4.88
CA ALA A 27 -11.47 11.65 4.91
C ALA A 27 -11.18 12.09 3.47
N PRO A 28 -10.87 13.38 3.25
CA PRO A 28 -10.55 13.85 1.92
C PRO A 28 -9.24 13.27 1.41
N ARG A 29 -9.17 13.11 0.11
CA ARG A 29 -8.05 12.47 -0.58
C ARG A 29 -6.69 13.10 -0.26
N GLU A 30 -6.67 14.42 -0.16
CA GLU A 30 -5.45 15.16 0.16
C GLU A 30 -4.90 14.77 1.53
N LEU A 31 -5.77 14.54 2.50
CA LEU A 31 -5.38 14.14 3.85
C LEU A 31 -4.90 12.69 3.89
N VAL A 32 -5.58 11.80 3.15
CA VAL A 32 -5.17 10.40 3.05
C VAL A 32 -3.81 10.30 2.38
N PHE A 33 -3.58 11.09 1.34
CA PHE A 33 -2.29 11.13 0.66
C PHE A 33 -1.18 11.68 1.57
N GLU A 34 -1.47 12.74 2.32
CA GLU A 34 -0.49 13.42 3.19
C GLU A 34 0.20 12.46 4.16
N VAL A 35 -0.53 11.49 4.72
CA VAL A 35 0.05 10.58 5.71
C VAL A 35 1.02 9.56 5.13
N PHE A 36 1.21 9.55 3.80
CA PHE A 36 2.29 8.83 3.13
C PHE A 36 3.55 9.66 2.94
N THR A 37 3.44 10.99 3.00
CA THR A 37 4.52 11.89 2.55
C THR A 37 5.59 12.15 3.61
N GLU A 38 5.30 11.83 4.87
CA GLU A 38 6.22 12.07 5.98
C GLU A 38 6.33 10.82 6.84
N VAL A 39 7.56 10.46 7.18
CA VAL A 39 7.82 9.23 7.92
C VAL A 39 7.20 9.26 9.33
N ARG A 40 7.06 10.44 9.94
CA ARG A 40 6.41 10.56 11.26
C ARG A 40 4.95 10.11 11.23
N HIS A 41 4.31 10.21 10.08
CA HIS A 41 2.96 9.67 9.87
C HIS A 41 3.01 8.22 9.43
N LEU A 42 3.81 7.95 8.39
CA LEU A 42 3.86 6.65 7.74
C LEU A 42 4.22 5.53 8.72
N SER A 43 5.16 5.77 9.62
CA SER A 43 5.59 4.78 10.62
C SER A 43 4.54 4.49 11.70
N GLN A 44 3.47 5.29 11.80
CA GLN A 44 2.42 5.07 12.80
C GLN A 44 1.40 4.01 12.39
N TRP A 45 1.22 3.83 11.09
CA TRP A 45 0.14 2.94 10.60
C TRP A 45 0.62 1.86 9.65
N TRP A 46 1.84 1.94 9.12
CA TRP A 46 2.34 0.99 8.12
C TRP A 46 2.44 -0.42 8.69
N GLY A 47 2.01 -1.39 7.87
CA GLY A 47 2.10 -2.81 8.20
C GLY A 47 0.84 -3.40 8.81
N PRO A 48 0.79 -4.74 8.90
CA PRO A 48 -0.35 -5.44 9.48
C PRO A 48 -0.50 -5.17 10.98
N ASN A 49 -1.62 -5.63 11.54
CA ASN A 49 -1.87 -5.50 12.98
C ASN A 49 -0.74 -6.14 13.80
N GLY A 50 -0.34 -5.46 14.87
CA GLY A 50 0.70 -5.95 15.76
C GLY A 50 2.14 -5.63 15.33
N PHE A 51 2.32 -5.09 14.13
CA PHE A 51 3.65 -4.67 13.66
C PHE A 51 3.92 -3.23 14.00
N THR A 52 5.19 -2.94 14.30
CA THR A 52 5.70 -1.57 14.47
C THR A 52 6.85 -1.35 13.51
N THR A 53 7.21 -0.10 13.27
CA THR A 53 8.20 0.27 12.26
C THR A 53 9.26 1.17 12.85
N THR A 54 10.54 0.85 12.58
CA THR A 54 11.68 1.73 12.87
C THR A 54 12.32 2.12 11.55
N THR A 55 12.41 3.42 11.29
CA THR A 55 12.96 3.96 10.05
C THR A 55 14.44 4.24 10.19
N LYS A 56 15.23 3.81 9.19
CA LYS A 56 16.66 4.13 9.08
C LYS A 56 16.89 5.33 8.18
N SER A 57 16.18 5.40 7.05
CA SER A 57 16.25 6.53 6.13
C SER A 57 14.95 6.67 5.36
N PHE A 58 14.64 7.89 4.95
CA PHE A 58 13.39 8.16 4.24
C PHE A 58 13.54 9.40 3.36
N GLU A 59 13.27 9.21 2.06
CA GLU A 59 13.18 10.31 1.11
C GLU A 59 11.95 10.07 0.23
N PHE A 60 10.93 10.90 0.39
CA PHE A 60 9.70 10.77 -0.39
C PHE A 60 9.80 11.60 -1.67
N ARG A 61 10.42 11.01 -2.67
CA ARG A 61 10.54 11.54 -4.03
C ARG A 61 10.72 10.37 -5.00
N VAL A 62 10.41 10.56 -6.26
CA VAL A 62 10.66 9.51 -7.27
C VAL A 62 12.17 9.21 -7.27
N GLY A 63 12.50 7.93 -7.15
CA GLY A 63 13.88 7.46 -7.00
C GLY A 63 14.42 7.52 -5.59
N GLY A 64 13.69 8.15 -4.65
CA GLY A 64 14.05 8.12 -3.23
C GLY A 64 13.74 6.77 -2.60
N GLU A 65 14.28 6.55 -1.40
CA GLU A 65 14.16 5.27 -0.71
C GLU A 65 13.65 5.43 0.71
N TRP A 66 12.96 4.40 1.17
CA TRP A 66 12.59 4.23 2.57
C TRP A 66 13.20 2.92 3.04
N ILE A 67 14.15 3.02 3.97
CA ILE A 67 14.82 1.86 4.55
C ILE A 67 14.38 1.77 6.00
N PHE A 68 13.82 0.63 6.37
CA PHE A 68 13.18 0.47 7.67
C PHE A 68 13.19 -0.98 8.12
N VAL A 69 12.82 -1.17 9.39
CA VAL A 69 12.65 -2.50 9.98
C VAL A 69 11.23 -2.59 10.51
N MET A 70 10.53 -3.66 10.16
CA MET A 70 9.24 -3.98 10.74
C MET A 70 9.44 -4.97 11.86
N HIS A 71 8.87 -4.65 13.03
CA HIS A 71 8.94 -5.51 14.22
C HIS A 71 7.63 -6.27 14.34
N GLY A 72 7.70 -7.59 14.21
CA GLY A 72 6.52 -8.44 14.34
C GLY A 72 6.10 -8.62 15.80
N PRO A 73 4.85 -9.03 16.03
CA PRO A 73 4.32 -9.22 17.38
C PRO A 73 5.01 -10.36 18.15
N ASP A 74 5.68 -11.25 17.43
CA ASP A 74 6.45 -12.37 18.03
C ASP A 74 7.92 -12.00 18.32
N GLY A 75 8.31 -10.75 18.09
CA GLY A 75 9.68 -10.27 18.28
C GLY A 75 10.59 -10.45 17.07
N THR A 76 10.08 -10.97 15.96
CA THR A 76 10.86 -11.12 14.73
C THR A 76 10.99 -9.76 14.01
N ASP A 77 12.22 -9.43 13.61
CA ASP A 77 12.50 -8.21 12.86
C ASP A 77 12.64 -8.55 11.37
N TYR A 78 12.03 -7.70 10.53
CA TYR A 78 12.06 -7.84 9.09
C TYR A 78 12.68 -6.59 8.47
N SER A 79 13.80 -6.78 7.77
CA SER A 79 14.42 -5.69 7.02
C SER A 79 13.59 -5.38 5.79
N GLU A 80 13.36 -4.09 5.55
CA GLU A 80 12.49 -3.63 4.48
C GLU A 80 13.14 -2.50 3.70
N TRP A 81 12.83 -2.46 2.40
CA TRP A 81 13.29 -1.44 1.48
C TRP A 81 12.18 -1.10 0.50
N ILE A 82 11.92 0.18 0.32
CA ILE A 82 10.98 0.69 -0.67
C ILE A 82 11.68 1.78 -1.48
N THR A 83 11.47 1.79 -2.79
CA THR A 83 11.80 2.93 -3.64
C THR A 83 10.54 3.40 -4.37
N TRP A 84 10.38 4.71 -4.45
CA TRP A 84 9.20 5.32 -5.04
C TRP A 84 9.40 5.46 -6.55
N THR A 85 8.48 4.93 -7.36
CA THR A 85 8.57 4.98 -8.81
C THR A 85 7.61 5.97 -9.44
N GLU A 86 6.54 6.32 -8.72
CA GLU A 86 5.61 7.35 -9.17
C GLU A 86 5.01 8.04 -7.95
N ILE A 87 4.94 9.36 -7.99
CA ILE A 87 4.26 10.16 -6.98
C ILE A 87 3.44 11.20 -7.74
N THR A 88 2.13 11.01 -7.78
CA THR A 88 1.19 11.91 -8.44
C THR A 88 0.17 12.37 -7.41
N GLU A 89 0.46 13.46 -6.72
CA GLU A 89 -0.37 13.98 -5.65
C GLU A 89 -1.67 14.58 -6.19
N PRO A 90 -2.82 14.30 -5.59
CA PRO A 90 -3.09 13.39 -4.47
C PRO A 90 -3.67 12.04 -4.91
N ALA A 91 -3.37 11.58 -6.12
CA ALA A 91 -4.11 10.51 -6.78
C ALA A 91 -3.41 9.16 -6.80
N ARG A 92 -2.06 9.12 -6.79
CA ARG A 92 -1.37 7.87 -7.07
C ARG A 92 0.04 7.85 -6.52
N ILE A 93 0.41 6.70 -5.93
CA ILE A 93 1.77 6.39 -5.51
C ILE A 93 2.10 5.01 -6.03
N ALA A 94 3.24 4.85 -6.69
CA ALA A 94 3.75 3.55 -7.09
C ALA A 94 5.14 3.34 -6.48
N LEU A 95 5.43 2.08 -6.14
CA LEU A 95 6.67 1.75 -5.45
C LEU A 95 7.13 0.33 -5.77
N ILE A 96 8.40 0.08 -5.51
CA ILE A 96 9.00 -1.25 -5.50
C ILE A 96 9.38 -1.55 -4.05
N HIS A 97 9.05 -2.74 -3.57
CA HIS A 97 9.20 -3.14 -2.18
C HIS A 97 9.95 -4.46 -2.09
N GLY A 98 11.05 -4.48 -1.37
CA GLY A 98 11.86 -5.65 -1.13
C GLY A 98 12.48 -5.62 0.26
N GLU A 99 13.48 -6.47 0.48
CA GLU A 99 14.19 -6.53 1.76
C GLU A 99 15.41 -5.62 1.77
N VAL A 100 16.06 -5.49 0.61
CA VAL A 100 17.29 -4.71 0.44
C VAL A 100 17.23 -3.97 -0.90
N PRO A 101 18.00 -2.90 -1.07
CA PRO A 101 18.07 -2.21 -2.36
C PRO A 101 18.45 -3.18 -3.49
N GLY A 102 17.68 -3.12 -4.60
CA GLY A 102 17.92 -3.98 -5.74
C GLY A 102 17.51 -5.44 -5.56
N ASP A 103 16.71 -5.74 -4.55
CA ASP A 103 16.22 -7.09 -4.29
C ASP A 103 15.58 -7.70 -5.54
N PRO A 104 16.11 -8.85 -6.08
CA PRO A 104 15.53 -9.47 -7.27
C PRO A 104 14.13 -10.05 -7.02
N ASN A 105 13.75 -10.25 -5.77
CA ASN A 105 12.44 -10.77 -5.39
C ASN A 105 11.47 -9.65 -5.00
N ALA A 106 11.85 -8.39 -5.21
CA ALA A 106 10.98 -7.26 -4.89
C ALA A 106 9.68 -7.32 -5.68
N PHE A 107 8.62 -6.84 -5.08
CA PHE A 107 7.32 -6.72 -5.73
C PHE A 107 6.98 -5.23 -5.94
N GLU A 108 6.02 -4.99 -6.82
CA GLU A 108 5.53 -3.64 -7.09
C GLU A 108 4.21 -3.43 -6.38
N SER A 109 3.99 -2.21 -5.90
CA SER A 109 2.68 -1.82 -5.37
C SER A 109 2.27 -0.49 -5.97
N VAL A 110 0.98 -0.38 -6.26
CA VAL A 110 0.38 0.85 -6.74
C VAL A 110 -0.78 1.18 -5.82
N LEU A 111 -0.74 2.38 -5.25
CA LEU A 111 -1.84 2.91 -4.45
C LEU A 111 -2.54 3.99 -5.25
N THR A 112 -3.85 3.85 -5.40
CA THR A 112 -4.68 4.86 -6.05
C THR A 112 -5.64 5.45 -5.02
N PHE A 113 -5.84 6.75 -5.10
CA PHE A 113 -6.66 7.52 -4.18
C PHE A 113 -7.76 8.17 -5.01
N GLU A 114 -8.96 7.60 -4.97
CA GLU A 114 -10.08 8.06 -5.79
C GLU A 114 -11.09 8.83 -4.95
N LEU A 115 -11.67 9.85 -5.55
CA LEU A 115 -12.78 10.56 -4.92
C LEU A 115 -13.99 9.63 -4.77
N HIS A 116 -14.59 9.62 -3.59
CA HIS A 116 -15.79 8.85 -3.29
C HIS A 116 -16.72 9.76 -2.47
N GLY A 117 -17.39 10.70 -3.16
CA GLY A 117 -18.07 11.80 -2.49
C GLY A 117 -17.06 12.65 -1.74
N ASP A 118 -17.28 12.86 -0.44
CA ASP A 118 -16.34 13.55 0.44
C ASP A 118 -15.30 12.61 1.06
N ALA A 119 -15.42 11.31 0.78
CA ALA A 119 -14.52 10.29 1.25
C ALA A 119 -13.52 9.91 0.16
N THR A 120 -12.63 8.97 0.48
CA THR A 120 -11.60 8.48 -0.43
C THR A 120 -11.72 6.96 -0.56
N ARG A 121 -11.72 6.48 -1.79
CA ARG A 121 -11.52 5.05 -2.03
C ARG A 121 -10.04 4.82 -2.32
N ILE A 122 -9.38 4.13 -1.42
CA ILE A 122 -7.99 3.72 -1.64
C ILE A 122 -7.95 2.28 -2.13
N GLU A 123 -7.16 2.04 -3.18
CA GLU A 123 -6.88 0.70 -3.67
C GLU A 123 -5.38 0.48 -3.64
N MET A 124 -4.97 -0.69 -3.12
CA MET A 124 -3.58 -1.10 -3.13
C MET A 124 -3.48 -2.37 -3.98
N ARG A 125 -2.75 -2.27 -5.08
CA ARG A 125 -2.51 -3.37 -6.01
C ARG A 125 -1.04 -3.77 -5.89
N THR A 126 -0.81 -5.01 -5.47
CA THR A 126 0.54 -5.57 -5.31
C THR A 126 0.76 -6.61 -6.39
N VAL A 127 1.85 -6.48 -7.15
CA VAL A 127 2.20 -7.37 -8.25
C VAL A 127 3.51 -8.06 -7.92
N PHE A 128 3.45 -9.38 -7.81
CA PHE A 128 4.63 -10.21 -7.49
C PHE A 128 5.39 -10.60 -8.78
N PRO A 129 6.68 -10.91 -8.69
CA PRO A 129 7.45 -11.37 -9.86
C PRO A 129 6.90 -12.64 -10.50
N THR A 130 6.31 -13.54 -9.69
CA THR A 130 5.74 -14.80 -10.19
C THR A 130 4.44 -15.13 -9.46
N GLN A 131 3.63 -15.97 -10.10
CA GLN A 131 2.40 -16.50 -9.48
C GLN A 131 2.73 -17.30 -8.22
N GLU A 132 3.82 -18.07 -8.24
CA GLU A 132 4.25 -18.86 -7.07
C GLU A 132 4.50 -17.97 -5.85
N MET A 133 5.17 -16.85 -6.06
CA MET A 133 5.44 -15.89 -4.98
C MET A 133 4.15 -15.27 -4.46
N ARG A 134 3.20 -14.95 -5.36
CA ARG A 134 1.90 -14.45 -4.96
C ARG A 134 1.16 -15.48 -4.12
N ASP A 135 1.13 -16.73 -4.58
CA ASP A 135 0.42 -17.80 -3.88
C ASP A 135 1.03 -18.07 -2.50
N GLU A 136 2.35 -18.06 -2.40
CA GLU A 136 3.03 -18.19 -1.11
C GLU A 136 2.70 -17.04 -0.17
N ALA A 137 2.69 -15.82 -0.67
CA ALA A 137 2.33 -14.64 0.12
C ALA A 137 0.91 -14.75 0.67
N VAL A 138 -0.04 -15.21 -0.14
CA VAL A 138 -1.43 -15.38 0.28
C VAL A 138 -1.59 -16.54 1.27
N GLU A 139 -1.02 -17.70 0.95
CA GLU A 139 -1.28 -18.94 1.70
C GLU A 139 -0.44 -19.04 2.97
N LYS A 140 0.83 -18.68 2.89
CA LYS A 140 1.78 -18.84 3.99
C LYS A 140 1.84 -17.60 4.88
N TYR A 141 1.83 -16.42 4.29
CA TYR A 141 2.04 -15.15 5.00
C TYR A 141 0.77 -14.33 5.18
N HIS A 142 -0.37 -14.81 4.68
CA HIS A 142 -1.67 -14.14 4.82
C HIS A 142 -1.64 -12.70 4.31
N ALA A 143 -1.01 -12.48 3.16
CA ALA A 143 -0.76 -11.13 2.66
C ALA A 143 -2.05 -10.35 2.34
N THR A 144 -3.11 -11.03 1.93
CA THR A 144 -4.40 -10.36 1.65
C THR A 144 -4.98 -9.77 2.94
N GLU A 145 -5.01 -10.55 4.00
CA GLU A 145 -5.48 -10.11 5.31
C GLU A 145 -4.56 -9.01 5.86
N GLY A 146 -3.25 -9.15 5.67
CA GLY A 146 -2.27 -8.14 6.06
C GLY A 146 -2.49 -6.82 5.34
N GLY A 147 -2.79 -6.86 4.05
CA GLY A 147 -3.12 -5.67 3.27
C GLY A 147 -4.38 -4.99 3.76
N GLN A 148 -5.42 -5.76 4.07
CA GLN A 148 -6.66 -5.20 4.64
C GLN A 148 -6.40 -4.58 6.00
N GLN A 149 -5.59 -5.20 6.84
CA GLN A 149 -5.23 -4.67 8.15
C GLN A 149 -4.44 -3.37 8.03
N THR A 150 -3.50 -3.30 7.09
CA THR A 150 -2.74 -2.08 6.82
C THR A 150 -3.66 -0.93 6.43
N LEU A 151 -4.60 -1.16 5.52
CA LEU A 151 -5.57 -0.14 5.13
C LEU A 151 -6.50 0.23 6.30
N GLY A 152 -6.82 -0.73 7.17
CA GLY A 152 -7.60 -0.47 8.38
C GLY A 152 -6.87 0.44 9.35
N LYS A 153 -5.57 0.23 9.54
CA LYS A 153 -4.72 1.09 10.39
C LYS A 153 -4.58 2.48 9.78
N LEU A 154 -4.41 2.55 8.46
CA LEU A 154 -4.41 3.83 7.74
C LEU A 154 -5.70 4.60 7.99
N ALA A 155 -6.84 3.93 7.82
CA ALA A 155 -8.14 4.55 8.02
C ALA A 155 -8.30 5.07 9.45
N ALA A 156 -7.94 4.28 10.45
CA ALA A 156 -8.01 4.69 11.86
C ALA A 156 -7.10 5.89 12.14
N TYR A 157 -5.90 5.88 11.58
CA TYR A 157 -4.94 6.97 11.77
C TYR A 157 -5.45 8.28 11.17
N VAL A 158 -5.93 8.23 9.92
CA VAL A 158 -6.40 9.42 9.21
C VAL A 158 -7.67 9.98 9.87
N THR A 159 -8.63 9.12 10.21
CA THR A 159 -9.89 9.58 10.81
C THR A 159 -9.69 10.14 12.22
N SER A 160 -8.70 9.67 12.97
CA SER A 160 -8.36 10.25 14.27
C SER A 160 -7.79 11.67 14.12
N ARG A 161 -7.18 11.99 12.96
CA ARG A 161 -6.65 13.32 12.66
C ARG A 161 -7.66 14.22 11.95
N HIS A 162 -8.75 13.64 11.45
CA HIS A 162 -9.83 14.34 10.78
C HIS A 162 -11.15 13.81 11.34
N PRO A 163 -11.52 14.20 12.59
CA PRO A 163 -12.73 13.68 13.20
C PRO A 163 -13.97 14.04 12.38
N SER A 164 -14.74 13.02 12.06
CA SER A 164 -16.00 13.17 11.34
C SER A 164 -16.96 14.01 12.17
N GLY A 165 -17.58 15.03 11.55
CA GLY A 165 -18.55 15.87 12.24
C GLY A 165 -17.96 16.89 13.19
N ALA A 166 -16.63 17.09 13.19
CA ALA A 166 -16.03 18.23 13.88
C ALA A 166 -16.44 19.51 13.13
N ALA A 167 -17.34 20.23 13.72
CA ALA A 167 -17.82 21.48 13.15
C ALA A 167 -16.81 22.60 13.43
#